data_e5c830fa94459fe8b49dde49437201f6
#
_entry.id   e5c830fa94459fe8b49dde49437201f6
#
_cell.length_a   1.000
_cell.length_b   1.000
_cell.length_c   1.000
_cell.angle_alpha   90.00
_cell.angle_beta   90.00
_cell.angle_gamma   90.00
#
_symmetry.space_group_name_H-M   'P 1'
#
loop_
_entity.id
_entity.type
_entity.pdbx_description
1 polymer ?
#
loop_
_entity_poly.entity_id
_entity_poly.type
_entity_poly.pdbx_seq_one_letter_code
_entity_poly.pdbx_strand_id
1 'polypeptide(L)'
;MNDGRIRKSARSVAVALVVVTPVTACSSGGGDEERPVPPYSAVDAAQLVKVPTGTDVDPAQPYTVTAEGGGRITDVTLSGPDGRVVEGELSADQKTWQSTGRLRAGTAYTVRVAADDGRGGRGEVTGSFTTLQAKELLTAELGPDSSGSGVYGVGQPLTVKLSAAVKDAAARQEVERGLTVVSSPAVVGSWYWVDDQNLHFRPKDYWPANAQVNLTYDLAGVRVADGLYGGDSKSLALKTGDRVEVLVDAGTHQLTFRRNGQVVNTIPVTTGKPGFSTRNGVKVVLGKEADVRMRGESIGISAGSSESYDLDVKWATRVTWSGEYVHAAPWSVGSQGKDNVSHGCTGMSMENAKWFFDNTRVGDLVQVVNSLGDPMEPFGNGFGDWNVTWEDWVKHSAIGKPVSTAGEGGDGQVSSAMAPQV
;
A
#
# COMPACT_ATOMS: atom_id res chain seq x y z
N MET A 1 -57.73 -1.26 5.04
CA MET A 1 -58.15 -0.53 3.83
C MET A 1 -57.04 0.40 3.43
N ASN A 2 -56.30 0.09 2.49
CA ASN A 2 -55.70 0.67 1.31
C ASN A 2 -54.36 0.00 0.96
N ASP A 3 -54.50 -0.77 -0.10
CA ASP A 3 -53.39 -1.42 -0.83
C ASP A 3 -52.54 -0.38 -1.57
N GLY A 4 -51.23 -0.48 -1.44
CA GLY A 4 -50.24 0.27 -2.20
C GLY A 4 -49.32 -0.69 -2.96
N ARG A 5 -49.69 -1.08 -4.16
CA ARG A 5 -48.93 -1.97 -5.07
C ARG A 5 -47.63 -1.29 -5.55
N ILE A 6 -46.52 -1.96 -5.29
CA ILE A 6 -45.22 -1.67 -5.89
C ILE A 6 -45.17 -2.28 -7.31
N ARG A 7 -45.08 -1.45 -8.32
CA ARG A 7 -44.87 -1.88 -9.71
C ARG A 7 -43.38 -2.17 -9.95
N LYS A 8 -43.06 -3.44 -10.19
CA LYS A 8 -41.80 -3.90 -10.76
C LYS A 8 -41.86 -3.67 -12.28
N SER A 9 -40.99 -2.80 -12.82
CA SER A 9 -40.80 -2.67 -14.26
C SER A 9 -39.74 -3.69 -14.72
N ALA A 10 -40.21 -4.72 -15.42
CA ALA A 10 -39.39 -5.66 -16.15
C ALA A 10 -38.97 -5.01 -17.49
N ARG A 11 -37.69 -4.87 -17.75
CA ARG A 11 -37.16 -4.55 -19.07
C ARG A 11 -36.97 -5.85 -19.84
N SER A 12 -37.81 -6.05 -20.84
CA SER A 12 -37.71 -7.14 -21.82
C SER A 12 -36.56 -6.86 -22.79
N VAL A 13 -35.62 -7.78 -22.88
CA VAL A 13 -34.61 -7.81 -23.95
C VAL A 13 -35.24 -8.61 -25.11
N ALA A 14 -35.47 -7.93 -26.23
CA ALA A 14 -35.94 -8.58 -27.45
C ALA A 14 -34.74 -9.20 -28.18
N VAL A 15 -34.71 -10.55 -28.23
CA VAL A 15 -33.80 -11.30 -29.10
C VAL A 15 -34.45 -11.41 -30.46
N ALA A 16 -33.87 -10.74 -31.47
CA ALA A 16 -34.28 -10.89 -32.84
C ALA A 16 -33.72 -12.20 -33.41
N LEU A 17 -34.62 -13.14 -33.66
CA LEU A 17 -34.32 -14.39 -34.37
C LEU A 17 -34.31 -14.10 -35.86
N VAL A 18 -33.15 -14.16 -36.51
CA VAL A 18 -33.05 -14.10 -37.96
C VAL A 18 -33.26 -15.53 -38.49
N VAL A 19 -34.40 -15.77 -39.08
CA VAL A 19 -34.71 -17.00 -39.80
C VAL A 19 -34.13 -16.88 -41.22
N VAL A 20 -33.10 -17.68 -41.49
CA VAL A 20 -32.55 -17.83 -42.86
C VAL A 20 -33.28 -18.99 -43.52
N THR A 21 -34.08 -18.69 -44.49
CA THR A 21 -34.70 -19.72 -45.39
C THR A 21 -33.70 -20.09 -46.49
N PRO A 22 -33.48 -21.37 -46.80
CA PRO A 22 -32.66 -21.75 -47.93
C PRO A 22 -33.44 -21.60 -49.21
N VAL A 23 -32.98 -20.73 -50.10
CA VAL A 23 -33.42 -20.73 -51.49
C VAL A 23 -32.56 -21.68 -52.29
N THR A 24 -33.11 -22.82 -52.67
CA THR A 24 -32.47 -23.73 -53.64
C THR A 24 -32.73 -23.14 -55.03
N ALA A 25 -31.67 -22.68 -55.66
CA ALA A 25 -31.69 -22.40 -57.11
C ALA A 25 -30.51 -23.17 -57.70
N CYS A 26 -30.80 -24.20 -58.48
CA CYS A 26 -29.86 -24.82 -59.38
C CYS A 26 -29.64 -23.87 -60.57
N SER A 27 -28.40 -23.47 -60.78
CA SER A 27 -27.95 -22.90 -62.01
C SER A 27 -26.48 -23.31 -62.20
N SER A 28 -26.24 -24.14 -63.19
CA SER A 28 -24.95 -24.56 -63.68
C SER A 28 -24.28 -23.36 -64.37
N GLY A 29 -23.18 -22.92 -63.85
CA GLY A 29 -22.28 -21.93 -64.48
C GLY A 29 -21.00 -21.91 -63.70
N GLY A 30 -19.93 -22.53 -64.27
CA GLY A 30 -18.61 -22.47 -63.73
C GLY A 30 -18.08 -21.04 -63.78
N GLY A 31 -17.90 -20.47 -62.63
CA GLY A 31 -17.11 -19.28 -62.37
C GLY A 31 -16.22 -19.63 -61.19
N ASP A 32 -14.94 -19.73 -61.44
CA ASP A 32 -13.96 -19.75 -60.36
C ASP A 32 -14.18 -18.45 -59.51
N GLU A 33 -14.74 -18.60 -58.33
CA GLU A 33 -14.68 -17.55 -57.31
C GLU A 33 -13.19 -17.34 -57.01
N GLU A 34 -12.58 -16.35 -57.62
CA GLU A 34 -11.26 -15.84 -57.24
C GLU A 34 -11.34 -15.48 -55.76
N ARG A 35 -10.80 -16.35 -54.89
CA ARG A 35 -10.49 -15.98 -53.52
C ARG A 35 -9.66 -14.70 -53.60
N PRO A 36 -10.00 -13.62 -52.85
CA PRO A 36 -9.21 -12.41 -52.90
C PRO A 36 -7.77 -12.79 -52.54
N VAL A 37 -6.88 -12.65 -53.53
CA VAL A 37 -5.46 -12.88 -53.37
C VAL A 37 -4.99 -11.88 -52.34
N PRO A 38 -4.39 -12.28 -51.22
CA PRO A 38 -3.90 -11.30 -50.23
C PRO A 38 -2.92 -10.37 -50.95
N PRO A 39 -2.92 -9.07 -50.61
CA PRO A 39 -2.11 -8.04 -51.24
C PRO A 39 -0.60 -8.24 -51.09
N TYR A 40 -0.18 -9.35 -50.49
CA TYR A 40 1.19 -9.75 -50.23
C TYR A 40 1.36 -11.27 -50.44
N SER A 41 2.57 -11.68 -50.79
CA SER A 41 2.94 -13.11 -50.84
C SER A 41 3.15 -13.66 -49.45
N ALA A 42 2.60 -14.82 -49.12
CA ALA A 42 2.87 -15.49 -47.87
C ALA A 42 4.32 -16.04 -47.85
N VAL A 43 5.07 -15.73 -46.81
CA VAL A 43 6.44 -16.25 -46.58
C VAL A 43 6.53 -16.92 -45.22
N ASP A 44 7.47 -17.85 -45.09
CA ASP A 44 7.76 -18.50 -43.80
C ASP A 44 8.53 -17.52 -42.90
N ALA A 45 7.84 -16.91 -41.95
CA ALA A 45 8.44 -15.94 -41.03
C ALA A 45 9.54 -16.59 -40.13
N ALA A 46 9.51 -17.90 -39.90
CA ALA A 46 10.55 -18.58 -39.12
C ALA A 46 11.95 -18.53 -39.80
N GLN A 47 12.01 -18.24 -41.09
CA GLN A 47 13.26 -18.00 -41.80
C GLN A 47 13.69 -16.53 -41.82
N LEU A 48 12.81 -15.62 -41.40
CA LEU A 48 13.04 -14.19 -41.40
C LEU A 48 13.38 -13.63 -40.02
N VAL A 49 13.05 -14.37 -38.97
CA VAL A 49 13.26 -13.92 -37.58
C VAL A 49 13.67 -15.06 -36.67
N LYS A 50 14.57 -14.77 -35.75
CA LYS A 50 14.94 -15.66 -34.65
C LYS A 50 14.09 -15.31 -33.44
N VAL A 51 13.22 -16.23 -33.04
CA VAL A 51 12.40 -16.19 -31.85
C VAL A 51 13.00 -17.16 -30.83
N PRO A 52 13.64 -16.69 -29.74
CA PRO A 52 14.18 -17.60 -28.74
C PRO A 52 13.06 -18.40 -28.09
N THR A 53 13.26 -19.72 -27.98
CA THR A 53 12.34 -20.64 -27.30
C THR A 53 13.10 -21.43 -26.24
N GLY A 54 12.39 -22.13 -25.38
CA GLY A 54 13.00 -23.00 -24.38
C GLY A 54 12.50 -22.76 -22.97
N THR A 55 13.21 -23.37 -22.01
CA THR A 55 12.98 -23.23 -20.59
C THR A 55 14.13 -22.45 -19.95
N ASP A 56 13.93 -21.97 -18.74
CA ASP A 56 14.97 -21.31 -17.93
C ASP A 56 15.49 -19.98 -18.50
N VAL A 57 14.64 -19.25 -19.25
CA VAL A 57 14.95 -17.88 -19.68
C VAL A 57 15.04 -16.98 -18.45
N ASP A 58 16.13 -16.22 -18.31
CA ASP A 58 16.31 -15.32 -17.16
C ASP A 58 15.28 -14.17 -17.19
N PRO A 59 14.32 -14.11 -16.25
CA PRO A 59 13.30 -13.06 -16.23
C PRO A 59 13.86 -11.66 -15.93
N ALA A 60 15.09 -11.56 -15.42
CA ALA A 60 15.76 -10.29 -15.15
C ALA A 60 16.39 -9.68 -16.41
N GLN A 61 16.41 -10.41 -17.52
CA GLN A 61 16.94 -9.94 -18.81
C GLN A 61 15.80 -9.61 -19.77
N PRO A 62 15.95 -8.58 -20.62
CA PRO A 62 14.98 -8.32 -21.68
C PRO A 62 14.89 -9.52 -22.64
N TYR A 63 13.67 -9.91 -22.99
CA TYR A 63 13.46 -10.88 -24.04
C TYR A 63 13.66 -10.21 -25.41
N THR A 64 14.46 -10.81 -26.27
CA THR A 64 14.87 -10.18 -27.53
C THR A 64 14.51 -11.08 -28.72
N VAL A 65 13.83 -10.50 -29.73
CA VAL A 65 13.59 -11.09 -31.05
C VAL A 65 14.47 -10.38 -32.06
N THR A 66 15.12 -11.13 -32.96
CA THR A 66 15.99 -10.55 -33.97
C THR A 66 15.56 -10.97 -35.38
N ALA A 67 15.64 -10.04 -36.33
CA ALA A 67 15.46 -10.36 -37.75
C ALA A 67 16.73 -11.02 -38.31
N GLU A 68 16.54 -12.00 -39.16
CA GLU A 68 17.63 -12.73 -39.87
C GLU A 68 17.56 -12.50 -41.39
N GLY A 69 18.70 -12.64 -42.06
CA GLY A 69 18.77 -12.43 -43.50
C GLY A 69 18.28 -11.08 -43.95
N GLY A 70 17.35 -11.05 -44.90
CA GLY A 70 16.68 -9.84 -45.40
C GLY A 70 15.42 -9.46 -44.63
N GLY A 71 15.03 -10.22 -43.58
CA GLY A 71 13.79 -10.02 -42.81
C GLY A 71 13.74 -8.71 -42.06
N ARG A 72 12.53 -8.25 -41.83
CA ARG A 72 12.18 -7.08 -40.96
C ARG A 72 11.04 -7.47 -40.06
N ILE A 73 11.16 -7.12 -38.80
CA ILE A 73 10.08 -7.29 -37.78
C ILE A 73 9.09 -6.18 -38.00
N THR A 74 7.80 -6.51 -38.15
CA THR A 74 6.72 -5.54 -38.32
C THR A 74 5.84 -5.41 -37.09
N ASP A 75 5.70 -6.49 -36.33
CA ASP A 75 4.96 -6.51 -35.05
C ASP A 75 5.44 -7.62 -34.15
N VAL A 76 5.39 -7.40 -32.82
CA VAL A 76 5.65 -8.42 -31.81
C VAL A 76 4.63 -8.30 -30.70
N THR A 77 3.96 -9.40 -30.40
CA THR A 77 3.09 -9.54 -29.23
C THR A 77 3.66 -10.60 -28.31
N LEU A 78 4.13 -10.20 -27.14
CA LEU A 78 4.59 -11.08 -26.08
C LEU A 78 3.55 -11.11 -24.96
N SER A 79 2.98 -12.27 -24.64
CA SER A 79 1.90 -12.38 -23.66
C SER A 79 2.13 -13.50 -22.66
N GLY A 80 1.72 -13.24 -21.41
CA GLY A 80 1.68 -14.25 -20.35
C GLY A 80 0.40 -15.11 -20.40
N PRO A 81 0.28 -16.09 -19.49
CA PRO A 81 -0.86 -17.02 -19.46
C PRO A 81 -2.18 -16.35 -19.05
N ASP A 82 -2.10 -15.19 -18.40
CA ASP A 82 -3.24 -14.34 -18.01
C ASP A 82 -3.72 -13.40 -19.15
N GLY A 83 -3.10 -13.51 -20.34
CA GLY A 83 -3.36 -12.65 -21.49
C GLY A 83 -2.73 -11.25 -21.41
N ARG A 84 -2.01 -10.93 -20.33
CA ARG A 84 -1.30 -9.66 -20.20
C ARG A 84 -0.18 -9.59 -21.24
N VAL A 85 -0.18 -8.51 -22.01
CA VAL A 85 0.88 -8.21 -22.97
C VAL A 85 2.06 -7.57 -22.24
N VAL A 86 3.27 -8.05 -22.52
CA VAL A 86 4.51 -7.45 -22.07
C VAL A 86 4.92 -6.37 -23.07
N GLU A 87 5.11 -5.15 -22.60
CA GLU A 87 5.55 -4.04 -23.42
C GLU A 87 6.95 -4.26 -23.98
N GLY A 88 7.23 -3.68 -25.14
CA GLY A 88 8.54 -3.77 -25.78
C GLY A 88 8.70 -2.74 -26.88
N GLU A 89 9.93 -2.58 -27.32
CA GLU A 89 10.32 -1.60 -28.32
C GLU A 89 10.97 -2.27 -29.54
N LEU A 90 10.55 -1.83 -30.71
CA LEU A 90 11.15 -2.22 -32.00
C LEU A 90 12.20 -1.19 -32.40
N SER A 91 13.40 -1.65 -32.75
CA SER A 91 14.46 -0.77 -33.25
C SER A 91 14.06 -0.07 -34.57
N ALA A 92 14.61 1.12 -34.79
CA ALA A 92 14.28 1.95 -35.97
C ALA A 92 14.58 1.25 -37.32
N ASP A 93 15.53 0.33 -37.34
CA ASP A 93 15.88 -0.48 -38.51
C ASP A 93 15.02 -1.73 -38.67
N GLN A 94 14.07 -1.97 -37.74
CA GLN A 94 13.17 -3.11 -37.68
C GLN A 94 13.92 -4.48 -37.56
N LYS A 95 15.14 -4.49 -37.03
CA LYS A 95 15.96 -5.68 -36.91
C LYS A 95 15.90 -6.34 -35.54
N THR A 96 15.54 -5.57 -34.51
CA THR A 96 15.53 -6.08 -33.13
C THR A 96 14.30 -5.54 -32.40
N TRP A 97 13.62 -6.42 -31.72
CA TRP A 97 12.60 -6.06 -30.72
C TRP A 97 13.05 -6.55 -29.36
N GLN A 98 12.91 -5.70 -28.32
CA GLN A 98 13.21 -6.04 -26.93
C GLN A 98 12.04 -5.71 -26.02
N SER A 99 11.76 -6.61 -25.06
CA SER A 99 10.81 -6.29 -24.01
C SER A 99 11.33 -5.15 -23.13
N THR A 100 10.50 -4.16 -22.87
CA THR A 100 10.71 -3.09 -21.86
C THR A 100 9.93 -3.40 -20.58
N GLY A 101 8.85 -4.17 -20.71
CA GLY A 101 8.11 -4.71 -19.57
C GLY A 101 8.85 -5.89 -18.92
N ARG A 102 8.64 -6.04 -17.60
CA ARG A 102 9.27 -7.08 -16.78
C ARG A 102 8.64 -8.46 -17.04
N LEU A 103 9.46 -9.49 -17.10
CA LEU A 103 9.03 -10.88 -17.13
C LEU A 103 8.91 -11.42 -15.70
N ARG A 104 7.86 -12.20 -15.43
CA ARG A 104 7.70 -12.89 -14.14
C ARG A 104 8.50 -14.18 -14.14
N ALA A 105 9.07 -14.53 -12.99
CA ALA A 105 9.74 -15.81 -12.80
C ALA A 105 8.74 -16.98 -12.89
N GLY A 106 9.20 -18.15 -13.38
CA GLY A 106 8.39 -19.36 -13.46
C GLY A 106 7.16 -19.27 -14.36
N THR A 107 7.16 -18.37 -15.33
CA THR A 107 5.99 -18.05 -16.16
C THR A 107 6.20 -18.49 -17.60
N ALA A 108 5.20 -19.18 -18.17
CA ALA A 108 5.19 -19.53 -19.59
C ALA A 108 4.67 -18.34 -20.41
N TYR A 109 5.42 -17.95 -21.43
CA TYR A 109 5.08 -16.86 -22.34
C TYR A 109 4.88 -17.37 -23.76
N THR A 110 3.98 -16.71 -24.47
CA THR A 110 3.78 -16.88 -25.92
C THR A 110 4.23 -15.60 -26.61
N VAL A 111 5.04 -15.74 -27.64
CA VAL A 111 5.50 -14.64 -28.47
C VAL A 111 5.04 -14.87 -29.91
N ARG A 112 4.35 -13.89 -30.46
CA ARG A 112 3.87 -13.87 -31.84
C ARG A 112 4.60 -12.76 -32.57
N VAL A 113 5.20 -13.06 -33.68
CA VAL A 113 6.03 -12.14 -34.46
C VAL A 113 5.57 -12.11 -35.91
N ALA A 114 5.19 -10.93 -36.37
CA ALA A 114 4.95 -10.66 -37.77
C ALA A 114 6.23 -10.09 -38.41
N ALA A 115 6.57 -10.57 -39.59
CA ALA A 115 7.77 -10.14 -40.32
C ALA A 115 7.51 -10.04 -41.82
N ASP A 116 8.31 -9.23 -42.51
CA ASP A 116 8.37 -9.14 -43.97
C ASP A 116 9.78 -9.38 -44.51
N ASP A 117 9.87 -9.76 -45.79
CA ASP A 117 11.14 -10.06 -46.49
C ASP A 117 11.73 -8.84 -47.21
N GLY A 118 11.10 -7.66 -47.05
CA GLY A 118 11.48 -6.44 -47.78
C GLY A 118 11.14 -6.43 -49.27
N ARG A 119 10.49 -7.50 -49.80
CA ARG A 119 10.16 -7.68 -51.22
C ARG A 119 8.66 -7.89 -51.47
N GLY A 120 7.84 -7.66 -50.47
CA GLY A 120 6.38 -7.82 -50.51
C GLY A 120 5.87 -9.14 -49.92
N GLY A 121 6.74 -10.00 -49.44
CA GLY A 121 6.35 -11.21 -48.67
C GLY A 121 6.14 -10.89 -47.20
N ARG A 122 5.07 -11.45 -46.61
CA ARG A 122 4.75 -11.30 -45.17
C ARG A 122 4.40 -12.65 -44.59
N GLY A 123 4.80 -12.83 -43.33
CA GLY A 123 4.50 -14.04 -42.59
C GLY A 123 4.43 -13.77 -41.08
N GLU A 124 4.00 -14.79 -40.36
CA GLU A 124 3.87 -14.76 -38.91
C GLU A 124 4.43 -16.06 -38.33
N VAL A 125 5.12 -15.96 -37.19
CA VAL A 125 5.61 -17.10 -36.42
C VAL A 125 5.24 -16.95 -34.97
N THR A 126 4.87 -18.05 -34.33
CA THR A 126 4.60 -18.12 -32.91
C THR A 126 5.62 -19.02 -32.22
N GLY A 127 6.20 -18.52 -31.14
CA GLY A 127 7.06 -19.26 -30.24
C GLY A 127 6.56 -19.25 -28.81
N SER A 128 7.15 -20.06 -27.96
CA SER A 128 6.90 -20.05 -26.55
C SER A 128 8.19 -20.30 -25.76
N PHE A 129 8.25 -19.73 -24.57
CA PHE A 129 9.34 -19.98 -23.63
C PHE A 129 8.82 -19.95 -22.20
N THR A 130 9.59 -20.49 -21.25
CA THR A 130 9.31 -20.41 -19.83
C THR A 130 10.49 -19.76 -19.12
N THR A 131 10.22 -18.83 -18.23
CA THR A 131 11.26 -18.19 -17.43
C THR A 131 11.71 -19.09 -16.29
N LEU A 132 12.94 -18.84 -15.80
CA LEU A 132 13.49 -19.49 -14.61
C LEU A 132 12.51 -19.45 -13.44
N GLN A 133 12.42 -20.58 -12.73
CA GLN A 133 11.66 -20.66 -11.49
C GLN A 133 12.34 -19.85 -10.39
N ALA A 134 11.58 -19.04 -9.68
CA ALA A 134 12.06 -18.45 -8.42
C ALA A 134 12.23 -19.56 -7.37
N LYS A 135 13.29 -19.48 -6.56
CA LYS A 135 13.39 -20.30 -5.34
C LYS A 135 12.36 -19.82 -4.31
N GLU A 136 12.13 -18.51 -4.26
CA GLU A 136 11.19 -17.85 -3.38
C GLU A 136 10.62 -16.59 -4.05
N LEU A 137 9.33 -16.31 -3.78
CA LEU A 137 8.67 -15.08 -4.19
C LEU A 137 8.54 -14.15 -2.99
N LEU A 138 9.14 -12.97 -3.10
CA LEU A 138 8.98 -11.90 -2.11
C LEU A 138 7.60 -11.28 -2.28
N THR A 139 6.77 -11.42 -1.26
CA THR A 139 5.46 -10.76 -1.18
C THR A 139 5.43 -9.75 -0.05
N ALA A 140 4.41 -8.89 -0.01
CA ALA A 140 4.25 -7.89 1.01
C ALA A 140 2.84 -7.88 1.60
N GLU A 141 2.75 -7.62 2.90
CA GLU A 141 1.55 -7.14 3.57
C GLU A 141 1.65 -5.63 3.68
N LEU A 142 0.63 -4.91 3.19
CA LEU A 142 0.58 -3.45 3.19
C LEU A 142 -0.34 -2.99 4.31
N GLY A 143 0.12 -2.03 5.12
CA GLY A 143 -0.64 -1.45 6.21
C GLY A 143 -0.74 0.09 6.13
N PRO A 144 -1.73 0.66 6.84
CA PRO A 144 -2.58 0.03 7.85
C PRO A 144 -3.59 -0.96 7.25
N ASP A 145 -3.97 -1.95 8.05
CA ASP A 145 -5.00 -2.93 7.66
C ASP A 145 -6.29 -2.24 7.24
N SER A 146 -6.81 -2.61 6.07
CA SER A 146 -8.04 -2.07 5.48
C SER A 146 -9.34 -2.49 6.19
N SER A 147 -9.25 -3.19 7.33
CA SER A 147 -10.43 -3.65 8.11
C SER A 147 -11.26 -2.51 8.72
N GLY A 148 -10.74 -1.27 8.68
CA GLY A 148 -11.43 -0.07 9.17
C GLY A 148 -12.20 0.69 8.10
N SER A 149 -12.61 1.92 8.45
CA SER A 149 -13.36 2.83 7.54
C SER A 149 -12.57 3.29 6.31
N GLY A 150 -11.29 2.94 6.19
CA GLY A 150 -10.36 3.47 5.19
C GLY A 150 -9.99 4.95 5.41
N VAL A 151 -10.45 5.55 6.53
CA VAL A 151 -10.12 6.93 6.93
C VAL A 151 -9.34 6.90 8.24
N TYR A 152 -8.12 7.41 8.19
CA TYR A 152 -7.17 7.40 9.31
C TYR A 152 -6.83 8.83 9.76
N GLY A 153 -6.24 8.95 10.94
CA GLY A 153 -5.65 10.20 11.40
C GLY A 153 -4.38 10.55 10.63
N VAL A 154 -4.00 11.81 10.69
CA VAL A 154 -2.84 12.35 9.93
C VAL A 154 -1.48 11.81 10.40
N GLY A 155 -1.43 11.17 11.57
CA GLY A 155 -0.23 10.55 12.12
C GLY A 155 -0.02 9.09 11.69
N GLN A 156 -0.91 8.49 10.89
CA GLN A 156 -0.80 7.09 10.50
C GLN A 156 0.38 6.86 9.54
N PRO A 157 1.42 6.10 9.91
CA PRO A 157 2.44 5.68 8.95
C PRO A 157 1.88 4.61 8.01
N LEU A 158 2.45 4.51 6.80
CA LEU A 158 2.27 3.33 5.96
C LEU A 158 3.28 2.27 6.40
N THR A 159 2.88 1.01 6.38
CA THR A 159 3.75 -0.10 6.74
C THR A 159 3.81 -1.13 5.63
N VAL A 160 4.96 -1.74 5.47
CA VAL A 160 5.18 -2.88 4.57
C VAL A 160 5.88 -3.97 5.37
N LYS A 161 5.27 -5.15 5.41
CA LYS A 161 5.89 -6.35 5.96
C LYS A 161 6.16 -7.33 4.84
N LEU A 162 7.44 -7.61 4.59
CA LEU A 162 7.90 -8.54 3.57
C LEU A 162 7.81 -9.98 4.08
N SER A 163 7.53 -10.92 3.16
CA SER A 163 7.46 -12.36 3.47
C SER A 163 8.82 -12.98 3.82
N ALA A 164 9.92 -12.36 3.38
CA ALA A 164 11.27 -12.82 3.64
C ALA A 164 12.21 -11.67 4.04
N ALA A 165 13.27 -12.00 4.77
CA ALA A 165 14.28 -11.02 5.21
C ALA A 165 15.16 -10.57 4.03
N VAL A 166 15.27 -9.25 3.84
CA VAL A 166 16.12 -8.60 2.83
C VAL A 166 17.27 -7.89 3.54
N LYS A 167 18.46 -8.50 3.54
CA LYS A 167 19.63 -8.01 4.29
C LYS A 167 20.61 -7.22 3.43
N ASP A 168 20.74 -7.58 2.17
CA ASP A 168 21.65 -6.94 1.24
C ASP A 168 21.22 -5.52 0.90
N ALA A 169 22.15 -4.56 0.89
CA ALA A 169 21.84 -3.14 0.67
C ALA A 169 21.30 -2.87 -0.74
N ALA A 170 21.81 -3.55 -1.77
CA ALA A 170 21.32 -3.39 -3.14
C ALA A 170 19.92 -3.99 -3.28
N ALA A 171 19.67 -5.15 -2.67
CA ALA A 171 18.34 -5.76 -2.62
C ALA A 171 17.30 -4.85 -1.91
N ARG A 172 17.68 -4.20 -0.81
CA ARG A 172 16.82 -3.21 -0.14
C ARG A 172 16.50 -2.03 -1.03
N GLN A 173 17.46 -1.55 -1.82
CA GLN A 173 17.20 -0.49 -2.79
C GLN A 173 16.21 -0.92 -3.88
N GLU A 174 16.31 -2.16 -4.38
CA GLU A 174 15.33 -2.68 -5.35
C GLU A 174 13.93 -2.77 -4.74
N VAL A 175 13.82 -3.21 -3.48
CA VAL A 175 12.53 -3.21 -2.77
C VAL A 175 11.97 -1.80 -2.66
N GLU A 176 12.76 -0.81 -2.21
CA GLU A 176 12.27 0.58 -2.10
C GLU A 176 11.86 1.18 -3.44
N ARG A 177 12.55 0.86 -4.56
CA ARG A 177 12.17 1.32 -5.90
C ARG A 177 10.83 0.74 -6.36
N GLY A 178 10.51 -0.47 -5.89
CA GLY A 178 9.22 -1.10 -6.15
C GLY A 178 8.09 -0.65 -5.22
N LEU A 179 8.37 0.23 -4.26
CA LEU A 179 7.38 0.78 -3.34
C LEU A 179 7.08 2.24 -3.71
N THR A 180 5.91 2.46 -4.30
CA THR A 180 5.48 3.80 -4.72
C THR A 180 4.39 4.32 -3.79
N VAL A 181 4.57 5.55 -3.30
CA VAL A 181 3.54 6.27 -2.53
C VAL A 181 3.11 7.49 -3.32
N VAL A 182 1.82 7.57 -3.60
CA VAL A 182 1.19 8.72 -4.29
C VAL A 182 0.16 9.33 -3.35
N SER A 183 0.19 10.65 -3.19
CA SER A 183 -0.83 11.34 -2.38
C SER A 183 -1.32 12.64 -3.01
N SER A 184 -2.54 13.01 -2.65
CA SER A 184 -3.15 14.29 -3.00
C SER A 184 -3.75 14.93 -1.73
N PRO A 185 -3.22 16.06 -1.27
CA PRO A 185 -2.05 16.79 -1.77
C PRO A 185 -0.74 15.98 -1.71
N ALA A 186 0.19 16.28 -2.60
CA ALA A 186 1.52 15.67 -2.58
C ALA A 186 2.35 16.17 -1.40
N VAL A 187 3.17 15.30 -0.86
CA VAL A 187 4.10 15.59 0.25
C VAL A 187 5.49 15.04 -0.04
N VAL A 188 6.46 15.44 0.78
CA VAL A 188 7.78 14.81 0.82
C VAL A 188 7.79 13.78 1.94
N GLY A 189 8.17 12.55 1.64
CA GLY A 189 8.24 11.45 2.61
C GLY A 189 9.50 10.60 2.42
N SER A 190 9.69 9.61 3.28
CA SER A 190 10.79 8.65 3.17
C SER A 190 10.41 7.32 3.81
N TRP A 191 11.00 6.26 3.30
CA TRP A 191 10.98 4.95 3.93
C TRP A 191 11.97 4.90 5.09
N TYR A 192 11.73 3.98 6.01
CA TYR A 192 12.59 3.59 7.11
C TYR A 192 12.55 2.06 7.23
N TRP A 193 13.68 1.39 7.14
CA TRP A 193 13.80 -0.03 7.44
C TRP A 193 13.89 -0.22 8.96
N VAL A 194 12.80 -0.71 9.55
CA VAL A 194 12.71 -1.01 10.98
C VAL A 194 13.60 -2.22 11.30
N ASP A 195 13.58 -3.21 10.40
CA ASP A 195 14.41 -4.40 10.44
C ASP A 195 14.58 -4.98 9.02
N ASP A 196 14.96 -6.25 8.89
CA ASP A 196 15.19 -6.90 7.59
C ASP A 196 13.90 -7.20 6.80
N GLN A 197 12.72 -7.07 7.40
CA GLN A 197 11.42 -7.40 6.79
C GLN A 197 10.39 -6.27 6.89
N ASN A 198 10.58 -5.33 7.80
CA ASN A 198 9.58 -4.32 8.11
C ASN A 198 10.05 -2.93 7.70
N LEU A 199 9.22 -2.24 6.91
CA LEU A 199 9.44 -0.87 6.49
C LEU A 199 8.27 -0.01 6.91
N HIS A 200 8.57 1.22 7.35
CA HIS A 200 7.58 2.25 7.57
C HIS A 200 7.84 3.43 6.61
N PHE A 201 6.76 4.04 6.13
CA PHE A 201 6.82 5.30 5.39
C PHE A 201 6.04 6.36 6.14
N ARG A 202 6.66 7.52 6.31
CA ARG A 202 5.96 8.71 6.76
C ARG A 202 6.37 9.94 5.94
N PRO A 203 5.50 10.95 5.82
CA PRO A 203 5.92 12.26 5.34
C PRO A 203 6.89 12.92 6.32
N LYS A 204 7.55 13.98 5.87
CA LYS A 204 8.44 14.79 6.72
C LYS A 204 7.68 15.36 7.91
N ASP A 205 6.51 15.94 7.63
CA ASP A 205 5.50 16.35 8.59
C ASP A 205 4.36 15.31 8.61
N TYR A 206 3.29 15.56 9.34
CA TYR A 206 2.11 14.70 9.28
C TYR A 206 1.44 14.74 7.91
N TRP A 207 0.65 13.73 7.58
CA TRP A 207 -0.18 13.78 6.38
C TRP A 207 -1.08 15.03 6.39
N PRO A 208 -1.36 15.65 5.23
CA PRO A 208 -2.38 16.68 5.15
C PRO A 208 -3.75 16.15 5.58
N ALA A 209 -4.59 17.02 6.14
CA ALA A 209 -5.97 16.67 6.42
C ALA A 209 -6.73 16.38 5.11
N ASN A 210 -7.59 15.37 5.13
CA ASN A 210 -8.43 14.95 4.01
C ASN A 210 -7.65 14.54 2.75
N ALA A 211 -6.41 14.11 2.89
CA ALA A 211 -5.60 13.61 1.80
C ALA A 211 -6.07 12.22 1.34
N GLN A 212 -5.85 11.94 0.06
CA GLN A 212 -5.90 10.59 -0.49
C GLN A 212 -4.48 10.06 -0.61
N VAL A 213 -4.25 8.82 -0.18
CA VAL A 213 -2.92 8.21 -0.19
C VAL A 213 -3.04 6.81 -0.79
N ASN A 214 -2.18 6.52 -1.75
CA ASN A 214 -2.07 5.19 -2.36
C ASN A 214 -0.64 4.69 -2.18
N LEU A 215 -0.51 3.48 -1.65
CA LEU A 215 0.74 2.73 -1.59
C LEU A 215 0.65 1.58 -2.58
N THR A 216 1.66 1.44 -3.43
CA THR A 216 1.79 0.31 -4.36
C THR A 216 3.09 -0.43 -4.10
N TYR A 217 3.00 -1.74 -3.97
CA TYR A 217 4.11 -2.68 -4.05
C TYR A 217 4.10 -3.27 -5.46
N ASP A 218 5.13 -2.99 -6.25
CA ASP A 218 5.30 -3.46 -7.62
C ASP A 218 6.71 -4.01 -7.86
N LEU A 219 6.92 -5.23 -7.41
CA LEU A 219 8.16 -5.99 -7.63
C LEU A 219 7.97 -7.18 -8.56
N ALA A 220 6.80 -7.34 -9.19
CA ALA A 220 6.56 -8.45 -10.12
C ALA A 220 7.64 -8.48 -11.21
N GLY A 221 8.36 -9.61 -11.29
CA GLY A 221 9.47 -9.80 -12.25
C GLY A 221 10.81 -9.17 -11.84
N VAL A 222 10.89 -8.45 -10.73
CA VAL A 222 12.15 -7.91 -10.22
C VAL A 222 12.95 -9.00 -9.53
N ARG A 223 14.22 -9.18 -9.93
CA ARG A 223 15.16 -9.99 -9.17
C ARG A 223 15.69 -9.18 -8.00
N VAL A 224 15.24 -9.53 -6.80
CA VAL A 224 15.64 -8.85 -5.55
C VAL A 224 16.99 -9.38 -5.07
N ALA A 225 17.17 -10.70 -5.12
CA ALA A 225 18.40 -11.38 -4.76
C ALA A 225 18.53 -12.70 -5.55
N ASP A 226 19.59 -13.47 -5.31
CA ASP A 226 19.77 -14.75 -5.98
C ASP A 226 18.66 -15.75 -5.64
N GLY A 227 17.86 -16.08 -6.66
CA GLY A 227 16.69 -16.96 -6.53
C GLY A 227 15.47 -16.32 -5.86
N LEU A 228 15.56 -15.06 -5.39
CA LEU A 228 14.46 -14.30 -4.80
C LEU A 228 13.94 -13.28 -5.81
N TYR A 229 12.70 -13.44 -6.25
CA TYR A 229 12.03 -12.54 -7.17
C TYR A 229 10.79 -11.93 -6.55
N GLY A 230 10.42 -10.72 -6.96
CA GLY A 230 9.20 -10.09 -6.53
C GLY A 230 7.97 -10.88 -6.96
N GLY A 231 7.05 -11.07 -6.02
CA GLY A 231 5.73 -11.64 -6.26
C GLY A 231 4.74 -10.62 -6.86
N ASP A 232 3.46 -10.99 -6.87
CA ASP A 232 2.42 -10.17 -7.48
C ASP A 232 2.31 -8.78 -6.84
N SER A 233 2.05 -7.78 -7.69
CA SER A 233 1.82 -6.40 -7.29
C SER A 233 0.58 -6.27 -6.42
N LYS A 234 0.65 -5.38 -5.42
CA LYS A 234 -0.45 -5.06 -4.49
C LYS A 234 -0.57 -3.55 -4.32
N SER A 235 -1.77 -3.09 -4.03
CA SER A 235 -2.02 -1.69 -3.72
C SER A 235 -2.91 -1.54 -2.50
N LEU A 236 -2.68 -0.48 -1.74
CA LEU A 236 -3.48 -0.05 -0.61
C LEU A 236 -3.86 1.42 -0.82
N ALA A 237 -5.16 1.72 -0.73
CA ALA A 237 -5.67 3.08 -0.76
C ALA A 237 -6.26 3.44 0.61
N LEU A 238 -5.93 4.61 1.11
CA LEU A 238 -6.51 5.16 2.33
C LEU A 238 -6.76 6.67 2.18
N LYS A 239 -7.52 7.22 3.12
CA LYS A 239 -7.75 8.66 3.25
C LYS A 239 -7.36 9.11 4.65
N THR A 240 -6.91 10.35 4.78
CA THR A 240 -6.82 10.99 6.09
C THR A 240 -8.11 11.76 6.38
N GLY A 241 -8.42 11.90 7.66
CA GLY A 241 -9.50 12.78 8.11
C GLY A 241 -8.99 14.18 8.48
N ASP A 242 -9.74 14.88 9.33
CA ASP A 242 -9.26 16.09 9.98
C ASP A 242 -7.94 15.84 10.70
N ARG A 243 -7.12 16.87 10.78
CA ARG A 243 -5.89 16.84 11.59
C ARG A 243 -6.29 16.95 13.06
N VAL A 244 -6.19 15.83 13.78
CA VAL A 244 -6.40 15.77 15.23
C VAL A 244 -5.05 15.59 15.91
N GLU A 245 -4.76 16.52 16.82
CA GLU A 245 -3.56 16.53 17.65
C GLU A 245 -3.97 16.69 19.11
N VAL A 246 -3.55 15.74 19.92
CA VAL A 246 -3.84 15.74 21.35
C VAL A 246 -2.54 15.94 22.11
N LEU A 247 -2.48 16.93 22.96
CA LEU A 247 -1.39 17.15 23.91
C LEU A 247 -1.85 16.78 25.31
N VAL A 248 -1.21 15.79 25.91
CA VAL A 248 -1.37 15.42 27.32
C VAL A 248 -0.18 15.96 28.09
N ASP A 249 -0.38 16.96 28.89
CA ASP A 249 0.64 17.50 29.78
C ASP A 249 0.48 16.91 31.19
N ALA A 250 1.37 15.98 31.53
CA ALA A 250 1.35 15.30 32.82
C ALA A 250 1.73 16.22 34.00
N GLY A 251 2.46 17.31 33.72
CA GLY A 251 2.83 18.30 34.72
C GLY A 251 1.68 19.23 35.12
N THR A 252 0.85 19.59 34.15
CA THR A 252 -0.35 20.42 34.40
C THR A 252 -1.62 19.61 34.59
N HIS A 253 -1.57 18.28 34.36
CA HIS A 253 -2.71 17.37 34.47
C HIS A 253 -3.85 17.73 33.50
N GLN A 254 -3.50 18.26 32.31
CA GLN A 254 -4.46 18.71 31.30
C GLN A 254 -4.22 17.99 29.98
N LEU A 255 -5.29 17.65 29.30
CA LEU A 255 -5.30 17.21 27.92
C LEU A 255 -5.89 18.33 27.06
N THR A 256 -5.13 18.81 26.06
CA THR A 256 -5.60 19.77 25.07
C THR A 256 -5.86 19.05 23.76
N PHE A 257 -7.09 19.08 23.28
CA PHE A 257 -7.50 18.51 22.00
C PHE A 257 -7.59 19.61 20.94
N ARG A 258 -6.82 19.43 19.85
CA ARG A 258 -6.84 20.32 18.69
C ARG A 258 -7.40 19.60 17.48
N ARG A 259 -8.19 20.32 16.69
CA ARG A 259 -8.65 19.87 15.38
C ARG A 259 -8.35 20.96 14.36
N ASN A 260 -7.63 20.61 13.30
CA ASN A 260 -7.20 21.53 12.24
C ASN A 260 -6.53 22.80 12.81
N GLY A 261 -5.66 22.62 13.83
CA GLY A 261 -4.92 23.69 14.51
C GLY A 261 -5.69 24.46 15.59
N GLN A 262 -7.02 24.31 15.69
CA GLN A 262 -7.84 25.01 16.68
C GLN A 262 -8.04 24.15 17.92
N VAL A 263 -7.92 24.76 19.12
CA VAL A 263 -8.28 24.11 20.39
C VAL A 263 -9.80 23.91 20.42
N VAL A 264 -10.21 22.66 20.49
CA VAL A 264 -11.63 22.27 20.54
C VAL A 264 -12.08 21.97 21.98
N ASN A 265 -11.18 21.37 22.77
CA ASN A 265 -11.48 21.01 24.15
C ASN A 265 -10.21 20.99 25.01
N THR A 266 -10.38 21.26 26.30
CA THR A 266 -9.35 21.06 27.33
C THR A 266 -9.96 20.23 28.44
N ILE A 267 -9.36 19.12 28.78
CA ILE A 267 -9.92 18.08 29.65
C ILE A 267 -8.95 17.83 30.81
N PRO A 268 -9.42 17.91 32.06
CA PRO A 268 -8.64 17.50 33.22
C PRO A 268 -8.40 15.97 33.16
N VAL A 269 -7.15 15.58 33.34
CA VAL A 269 -6.72 14.18 33.26
C VAL A 269 -5.84 13.78 34.45
N THR A 270 -5.65 12.49 34.62
CA THR A 270 -4.60 11.89 35.43
C THR A 270 -3.76 11.00 34.53
N THR A 271 -2.45 10.96 34.75
CA THR A 271 -1.51 10.07 34.04
C THR A 271 -0.84 9.12 35.03
N GLY A 272 0.18 8.38 34.57
CA GLY A 272 0.89 7.42 35.38
C GLY A 272 1.59 8.04 36.58
N LYS A 273 1.43 7.43 37.75
CA LYS A 273 2.10 7.80 39.02
C LYS A 273 3.60 7.39 38.98
N PRO A 274 4.44 7.89 39.90
CA PRO A 274 5.81 7.43 40.03
C PRO A 274 5.91 5.89 40.11
N GLY A 275 6.82 5.29 39.33
CA GLY A 275 6.95 3.84 39.18
C GLY A 275 6.08 3.22 38.06
N PHE A 276 5.06 3.95 37.59
CA PHE A 276 4.16 3.57 36.50
C PHE A 276 3.93 4.73 35.54
N SER A 277 4.93 5.55 35.36
CA SER A 277 4.79 6.81 34.61
C SER A 277 4.45 6.56 33.14
N THR A 278 3.59 7.38 32.59
CA THR A 278 3.23 7.36 31.15
C THR A 278 4.45 7.73 30.31
N ARG A 279 4.72 7.03 29.23
CA ARG A 279 5.82 7.38 28.30
C ARG A 279 5.61 8.74 27.69
N ASN A 280 6.68 9.53 27.61
CA ASN A 280 6.70 10.80 26.90
C ASN A 280 6.83 10.61 25.39
N GLY A 281 6.43 11.61 24.60
CA GLY A 281 6.59 11.62 23.15
C GLY A 281 5.28 11.44 22.39
N VAL A 282 5.39 11.38 21.07
CA VAL A 282 4.27 11.24 20.15
C VAL A 282 3.89 9.78 19.99
N LYS A 283 2.63 9.49 20.17
CA LYS A 283 1.99 8.19 19.95
C LYS A 283 0.88 8.36 18.93
N VAL A 284 0.53 7.28 18.27
CA VAL A 284 -0.57 7.23 17.31
C VAL A 284 -1.68 6.35 17.88
N VAL A 285 -2.92 6.75 17.72
CA VAL A 285 -4.07 5.91 18.11
C VAL A 285 -4.05 4.62 17.29
N LEU A 286 -3.99 3.49 17.97
CA LEU A 286 -3.86 2.15 17.39
C LEU A 286 -5.19 1.43 17.24
N GLY A 287 -6.15 1.76 18.12
CA GLY A 287 -7.46 1.12 18.16
C GLY A 287 -8.37 1.76 19.17
N LYS A 288 -9.66 1.40 19.12
CA LYS A 288 -10.69 1.92 20.01
C LYS A 288 -11.61 0.80 20.45
N GLU A 289 -11.84 0.70 21.74
CA GLU A 289 -12.68 -0.32 22.37
C GLU A 289 -13.67 0.37 23.31
N ALA A 290 -14.97 0.23 23.05
CA ALA A 290 -16.00 0.85 23.91
C ALA A 290 -15.99 0.26 25.31
N ASP A 291 -15.64 -1.02 25.41
CA ASP A 291 -15.50 -1.81 26.64
C ASP A 291 -14.23 -2.67 26.55
N VAL A 292 -13.36 -2.55 27.53
CA VAL A 292 -12.15 -3.38 27.63
C VAL A 292 -11.90 -3.77 29.08
N ARG A 293 -11.53 -5.03 29.31
CA ARG A 293 -11.09 -5.49 30.63
C ARG A 293 -9.59 -5.30 30.76
N MET A 294 -9.18 -4.44 31.68
CA MET A 294 -7.78 -4.15 31.97
C MET A 294 -7.34 -4.88 33.24
N ARG A 295 -6.25 -5.61 33.15
CA ARG A 295 -5.66 -6.37 34.26
C ARG A 295 -4.22 -5.99 34.47
N GLY A 296 -3.84 -5.76 35.74
CA GLY A 296 -2.45 -5.46 36.11
C GLY A 296 -1.47 -6.53 35.66
N GLU A 297 -1.86 -7.80 35.64
CA GLU A 297 -1.07 -8.92 35.19
C GLU A 297 -0.60 -8.78 33.73
N SER A 298 -1.38 -8.14 32.87
CA SER A 298 -1.02 -7.92 31.44
C SER A 298 0.16 -6.96 31.25
N ILE A 299 0.49 -6.19 32.28
CA ILE A 299 1.64 -5.25 32.31
C ILE A 299 2.67 -5.64 33.38
N GLY A 300 2.64 -6.89 33.85
CA GLY A 300 3.64 -7.44 34.78
C GLY A 300 3.39 -7.17 36.25
N ILE A 301 2.23 -6.65 36.63
CA ILE A 301 1.85 -6.45 38.05
C ILE A 301 1.34 -7.79 38.60
N SER A 302 2.01 -8.30 39.66
CA SER A 302 1.64 -9.58 40.25
C SER A 302 0.25 -9.54 40.87
N ALA A 303 -0.52 -10.61 40.67
CA ALA A 303 -1.81 -10.79 41.34
C ALA A 303 -1.65 -10.75 42.85
N GLY A 304 -2.54 -10.00 43.53
CA GLY A 304 -2.51 -9.85 44.98
C GLY A 304 -1.51 -8.81 45.52
N SER A 305 -0.72 -8.15 44.68
CA SER A 305 0.04 -6.96 45.07
C SER A 305 -0.88 -5.79 45.39
N SER A 306 -0.42 -4.78 46.13
CA SER A 306 -1.16 -3.53 46.40
C SER A 306 -1.47 -2.74 45.12
N GLU A 307 -0.76 -3.02 44.04
CA GLU A 307 -0.91 -2.40 42.74
C GLU A 307 -1.79 -3.23 41.77
N SER A 308 -2.26 -4.41 42.20
CA SER A 308 -3.08 -5.29 41.38
C SER A 308 -4.45 -4.66 41.10
N TYR A 309 -4.89 -4.76 39.85
CA TYR A 309 -6.22 -4.34 39.43
C TYR A 309 -6.80 -5.29 38.37
N ASP A 310 -8.12 -5.37 38.35
CA ASP A 310 -8.93 -6.05 37.34
C ASP A 310 -10.20 -5.25 37.15
N LEU A 311 -10.26 -4.45 36.07
CA LEU A 311 -11.27 -3.42 35.86
C LEU A 311 -11.91 -3.53 34.50
N ASP A 312 -13.23 -3.39 34.44
CA ASP A 312 -13.96 -3.11 33.20
C ASP A 312 -13.93 -1.62 32.92
N VAL A 313 -13.24 -1.26 31.82
CA VAL A 313 -12.96 0.12 31.45
C VAL A 313 -13.74 0.49 30.20
N LYS A 314 -14.36 1.66 30.21
CA LYS A 314 -15.14 2.20 29.10
C LYS A 314 -14.35 3.19 28.26
N TRP A 315 -14.73 3.28 26.97
CA TRP A 315 -14.25 4.29 26.02
C TRP A 315 -12.73 4.34 25.93
N ALA A 316 -12.12 3.18 25.78
CA ALA A 316 -10.68 3.01 25.76
C ALA A 316 -10.12 3.25 24.33
N THR A 317 -9.23 4.24 24.20
CA THR A 317 -8.48 4.56 22.99
C THR A 317 -7.04 4.14 23.20
N ARG A 318 -6.61 3.08 22.50
CA ARG A 318 -5.28 2.47 22.66
C ARG A 318 -4.21 3.31 21.95
N VAL A 319 -3.09 3.56 22.61
CA VAL A 319 -1.97 4.34 22.06
C VAL A 319 -0.63 3.61 22.12
N THR A 320 -0.53 2.47 22.85
CA THR A 320 0.62 1.56 22.80
C THR A 320 0.18 0.09 22.81
N TRP A 321 1.00 -0.79 22.23
CA TRP A 321 0.74 -2.23 22.31
C TRP A 321 0.91 -2.78 23.72
N SER A 322 1.79 -2.17 24.53
CA SER A 322 2.01 -2.53 25.94
C SER A 322 0.87 -2.14 26.88
N GLY A 323 -0.18 -1.45 26.37
CA GLY A 323 -1.41 -1.20 27.14
C GLY A 323 -1.56 0.19 27.71
N GLU A 324 -0.91 1.23 27.16
CA GLU A 324 -1.31 2.59 27.48
C GLU A 324 -2.55 2.98 26.66
N TYR A 325 -3.55 3.53 27.35
CA TYR A 325 -4.81 3.99 26.78
C TYR A 325 -5.16 5.40 27.28
N VAL A 326 -5.98 6.08 26.50
CA VAL A 326 -6.80 7.21 26.98
C VAL A 326 -8.20 6.66 27.23
N HIS A 327 -8.73 6.75 28.47
CA HIS A 327 -9.95 6.04 28.84
C HIS A 327 -10.74 6.67 29.98
N ALA A 328 -11.96 6.18 30.22
CA ALA A 328 -12.76 6.54 31.38
C ALA A 328 -12.18 5.98 32.68
N ALA A 329 -11.98 6.83 33.66
CA ALA A 329 -11.51 6.47 34.98
C ALA A 329 -12.38 7.15 36.07
N PRO A 330 -13.66 6.76 36.23
CA PRO A 330 -14.59 7.41 37.17
C PRO A 330 -14.15 7.30 38.63
N TRP A 331 -13.30 6.30 38.95
CA TRP A 331 -12.74 6.10 40.29
C TRP A 331 -11.65 7.10 40.68
N SER A 332 -11.11 7.87 39.74
CA SER A 332 -10.03 8.86 39.96
C SER A 332 -10.43 10.30 39.64
N VAL A 333 -11.72 10.61 39.51
CA VAL A 333 -12.22 11.96 39.16
C VAL A 333 -11.68 13.03 40.09
N GLY A 334 -11.51 12.71 41.39
CA GLY A 334 -10.97 13.65 42.40
C GLY A 334 -9.49 14.04 42.15
N SER A 335 -8.72 13.21 41.44
CA SER A 335 -7.31 13.44 41.10
C SER A 335 -7.14 14.07 39.73
N GLN A 336 -8.11 13.92 38.82
CA GLN A 336 -8.03 14.49 37.47
C GLN A 336 -7.89 16.02 37.52
N GLY A 337 -6.89 16.54 36.81
CA GLY A 337 -6.52 17.95 36.85
C GLY A 337 -5.64 18.34 38.05
N LYS A 338 -5.18 17.39 38.89
CA LYS A 338 -4.42 17.67 40.11
C LYS A 338 -3.24 16.73 40.33
N ASP A 339 -3.46 15.40 40.18
CA ASP A 339 -2.46 14.36 40.53
C ASP A 339 -2.40 13.25 39.51
N ASN A 340 -1.23 12.65 39.33
CA ASN A 340 -1.02 11.48 38.52
C ASN A 340 -1.07 10.20 39.36
N VAL A 341 -2.13 9.40 39.19
CA VAL A 341 -2.45 8.25 40.04
C VAL A 341 -2.67 6.94 39.29
N SER A 342 -2.55 6.92 37.96
CA SER A 342 -2.76 5.71 37.14
C SER A 342 -1.51 4.82 37.07
N HIS A 343 -1.62 3.68 36.39
CA HIS A 343 -0.52 2.76 36.09
C HIS A 343 0.02 2.95 34.65
N GLY A 344 -0.05 4.18 34.11
CA GLY A 344 0.49 4.54 32.79
C GLY A 344 -0.56 5.07 31.82
N CYS A 345 -1.82 4.75 31.99
CA CYS A 345 -2.91 5.28 31.14
C CYS A 345 -3.22 6.75 31.43
N THR A 346 -3.82 7.42 30.46
CA THR A 346 -4.44 8.75 30.64
C THR A 346 -5.90 8.58 30.99
N GLY A 347 -6.25 8.84 32.26
CA GLY A 347 -7.60 8.68 32.80
C GLY A 347 -8.37 10.01 32.85
N MET A 348 -9.66 9.98 32.53
CA MET A 348 -10.56 11.12 32.59
C MET A 348 -11.98 10.71 33.04
N SER A 349 -12.88 11.66 33.20
CA SER A 349 -14.27 11.36 33.54
C SER A 349 -14.95 10.51 32.45
N MET A 350 -16.04 9.83 32.81
CA MET A 350 -16.82 9.02 31.86
C MET A 350 -17.30 9.83 30.65
N GLU A 351 -17.77 11.06 30.90
CA GLU A 351 -18.25 11.96 29.85
C GLU A 351 -17.12 12.41 28.92
N ASN A 352 -16.01 12.84 29.49
CA ASN A 352 -14.84 13.29 28.73
C ASN A 352 -14.24 12.13 27.92
N ALA A 353 -14.16 10.93 28.47
CA ALA A 353 -13.65 9.76 27.76
C ALA A 353 -14.54 9.35 26.58
N LYS A 354 -15.87 9.42 26.78
CA LYS A 354 -16.80 9.18 25.66
C LYS A 354 -16.63 10.24 24.58
N TRP A 355 -16.55 11.52 24.97
CA TRP A 355 -16.31 12.59 24.02
C TRP A 355 -14.99 12.40 23.26
N PHE A 356 -13.90 12.08 23.96
CA PHE A 356 -12.59 11.81 23.36
C PHE A 356 -12.67 10.63 22.39
N PHE A 357 -13.27 9.52 22.82
CA PHE A 357 -13.47 8.34 22.02
C PHE A 357 -14.24 8.66 20.72
N ASP A 358 -15.34 9.40 20.81
CA ASP A 358 -16.16 9.74 19.65
C ASP A 358 -15.46 10.70 18.67
N ASN A 359 -14.52 11.51 19.17
CA ASN A 359 -13.84 12.56 18.41
C ASN A 359 -12.46 12.16 17.88
N THR A 360 -11.95 10.96 18.23
CA THR A 360 -10.69 10.43 17.73
C THR A 360 -10.90 9.25 16.80
N ARG A 361 -9.88 8.94 15.99
CA ARG A 361 -9.82 7.77 15.11
C ARG A 361 -8.43 7.14 15.15
N VAL A 362 -8.31 5.91 14.64
CA VAL A 362 -7.02 5.26 14.41
C VAL A 362 -6.16 6.16 13.52
N GLY A 363 -4.91 6.35 13.89
CA GLY A 363 -4.00 7.24 13.19
C GLY A 363 -3.94 8.68 13.71
N ASP A 364 -4.80 9.09 14.66
CA ASP A 364 -4.70 10.39 15.30
C ASP A 364 -3.52 10.46 16.28
N LEU A 365 -3.02 11.66 16.52
CA LEU A 365 -1.81 11.91 17.29
C LEU A 365 -2.14 12.19 18.77
N VAL A 366 -1.39 11.53 19.65
CA VAL A 366 -1.42 11.78 21.10
C VAL A 366 0.00 11.99 21.58
N GLN A 367 0.35 13.22 21.89
CA GLN A 367 1.65 13.57 22.46
C GLN A 367 1.54 13.69 23.98
N VAL A 368 2.45 13.03 24.70
CA VAL A 368 2.58 13.16 26.16
C VAL A 368 3.86 13.92 26.45
N VAL A 369 3.77 14.90 27.33
CA VAL A 369 4.90 15.72 27.81
C VAL A 369 4.90 15.81 29.33
N ASN A 370 6.04 16.21 29.90
CA ASN A 370 6.23 16.47 31.33
C ASN A 370 5.86 15.29 32.24
N SER A 371 5.85 14.06 31.70
CA SER A 371 5.75 12.85 32.50
C SER A 371 7.13 12.46 33.05
N LEU A 372 7.16 11.71 34.15
CA LEU A 372 8.40 11.09 34.69
C LEU A 372 8.79 9.80 33.94
N GLY A 373 8.02 9.39 32.93
CA GLY A 373 8.26 8.18 32.15
C GLY A 373 9.34 8.35 31.09
N ASP A 374 9.84 7.21 30.62
CA ASP A 374 10.80 7.17 29.52
C ASP A 374 10.19 7.73 28.21
N PRO A 375 11.02 8.10 27.24
CA PRO A 375 10.55 8.38 25.89
C PRO A 375 9.84 7.17 25.26
N MET A 376 8.79 7.43 24.46
CA MET A 376 8.14 6.40 23.64
C MET A 376 9.12 5.83 22.63
N GLU A 377 9.26 4.52 22.61
CA GLU A 377 10.08 3.80 21.64
C GLU A 377 9.54 4.06 20.21
N PRO A 378 10.41 4.27 19.22
CA PRO A 378 9.97 4.50 17.85
C PRO A 378 9.17 3.33 17.27
N PHE A 379 9.58 2.09 17.59
CA PHE A 379 9.02 0.86 17.05
C PHE A 379 8.78 -0.19 18.14
N GLY A 380 7.99 -1.22 17.80
CA GLY A 380 7.76 -2.37 18.69
C GLY A 380 6.66 -2.18 19.74
N ASN A 381 6.28 -0.95 20.04
CA ASN A 381 5.25 -0.66 21.04
C ASN A 381 4.11 0.25 20.51
N GLY A 382 3.81 0.16 19.25
CA GLY A 382 2.90 1.04 18.52
C GLY A 382 3.68 1.89 17.52
N PHE A 383 3.07 2.98 17.06
CA PHE A 383 3.70 3.90 16.12
C PHE A 383 4.30 5.11 16.86
N GLY A 384 5.57 4.98 17.22
CA GLY A 384 6.40 6.06 17.74
C GLY A 384 7.30 6.70 16.69
N ASP A 385 7.03 6.48 15.41
CA ASP A 385 7.78 6.94 14.23
C ASP A 385 8.13 8.42 14.29
N TRP A 386 7.23 9.22 14.84
CA TRP A 386 7.35 10.67 14.95
C TRP A 386 8.35 11.15 16.01
N ASN A 387 8.86 10.23 16.84
CA ASN A 387 9.91 10.51 17.83
C ASN A 387 11.32 10.37 17.25
N VAL A 388 11.46 9.85 16.02
CA VAL A 388 12.71 9.84 15.27
C VAL A 388 12.87 11.16 14.52
N THR A 389 14.04 11.80 14.60
CA THR A 389 14.31 13.03 13.82
C THR A 389 14.16 12.76 12.32
N TRP A 390 13.83 13.78 11.54
CA TRP A 390 13.68 13.60 10.08
C TRP A 390 14.99 13.16 9.42
N GLU A 391 16.10 13.74 9.87
CA GLU A 391 17.43 13.43 9.38
C GLU A 391 17.80 11.96 9.62
N ASP A 392 17.51 11.44 10.81
CA ASP A 392 17.77 10.03 11.14
C ASP A 392 16.78 9.12 10.44
N TRP A 393 15.54 9.55 10.24
CA TRP A 393 14.55 8.81 9.46
C TRP A 393 15.05 8.54 8.04
N VAL A 394 15.50 9.57 7.34
CA VAL A 394 15.99 9.47 5.96
C VAL A 394 17.24 8.59 5.85
N LYS A 395 18.14 8.60 6.85
CA LYS A 395 19.34 7.76 6.85
C LYS A 395 19.05 6.25 6.87
N HIS A 396 17.88 5.84 7.34
CA HIS A 396 17.46 4.43 7.40
C HIS A 396 16.70 3.97 6.15
N SER A 397 16.53 4.83 5.15
CA SER A 397 16.12 4.43 3.81
C SER A 397 17.31 3.81 3.07
N ALA A 398 17.10 2.74 2.33
CA ALA A 398 18.14 2.14 1.51
C ALA A 398 18.54 3.04 0.32
N ILE A 399 17.62 3.89 -0.15
CA ILE A 399 17.88 4.90 -1.18
C ILE A 399 18.56 6.14 -0.56
N GLY A 400 18.40 6.38 0.75
CA GLY A 400 19.06 7.42 1.51
C GLY A 400 18.61 8.84 1.17
N LYS A 401 17.46 9.03 0.56
CA LYS A 401 16.90 10.35 0.21
C LYS A 401 15.38 10.36 0.28
N PRO A 402 14.79 11.53 0.60
CA PRO A 402 13.34 11.71 0.54
C PRO A 402 12.79 11.54 -0.89
N VAL A 403 11.52 11.16 -0.97
CA VAL A 403 10.77 11.06 -2.22
C VAL A 403 9.55 11.97 -2.19
N SER A 404 9.17 12.51 -3.35
CA SER A 404 7.89 13.22 -3.52
C SER A 404 6.78 12.21 -3.76
N THR A 405 5.62 12.43 -3.17
CA THR A 405 4.41 11.62 -3.42
C THR A 405 3.53 12.18 -4.57
N ALA A 406 4.05 13.13 -5.36
CA ALA A 406 3.42 13.51 -6.61
C ALA A 406 3.48 12.32 -7.58
N GLY A 407 2.34 11.92 -8.16
CA GLY A 407 2.31 10.90 -9.20
C GLY A 407 3.09 11.36 -10.45
N GLU A 408 3.45 10.44 -11.34
CA GLU A 408 4.05 10.77 -12.62
C GLU A 408 3.15 11.74 -13.40
N GLY A 409 3.69 12.91 -13.74
CA GLY A 409 2.97 13.99 -14.47
C GLY A 409 2.40 15.12 -13.63
N GLY A 410 2.59 15.10 -12.32
CA GLY A 410 2.18 16.20 -11.43
C GLY A 410 3.34 17.14 -11.12
N ASP A 411 3.39 18.31 -11.78
CA ASP A 411 4.08 19.50 -11.24
C ASP A 411 3.31 19.94 -9.98
N GLY A 412 3.31 19.09 -8.95
CA GLY A 412 2.58 19.32 -7.72
C GLY A 412 3.26 20.37 -6.87
N GLN A 413 2.56 21.47 -6.62
CA GLN A 413 2.91 22.38 -5.52
C GLN A 413 3.02 21.53 -4.23
N VAL A 414 4.22 21.37 -3.72
CA VAL A 414 4.48 20.78 -2.42
C VAL A 414 3.88 21.72 -1.38
N SER A 415 2.76 21.33 -0.79
CA SER A 415 2.19 22.08 0.34
C SER A 415 3.15 21.95 1.52
N SER A 416 3.84 23.03 1.84
CA SER A 416 4.56 23.15 3.11
C SER A 416 3.52 23.34 4.22
N ALA A 417 3.08 22.23 4.83
CA ALA A 417 2.34 22.31 6.07
C ALA A 417 3.23 22.99 7.13
N MET A 418 2.67 23.98 7.83
CA MET A 418 3.40 24.69 8.88
C MET A 418 3.97 23.68 9.89
N ALA A 419 5.27 23.84 10.20
CA ALA A 419 5.92 23.09 11.26
C ALA A 419 5.14 23.22 12.59
N PRO A 420 5.07 22.19 13.43
CA PRO A 420 4.48 22.31 14.75
C PRO A 420 5.28 23.35 15.55
N GLN A 421 4.61 24.36 16.04
CA GLN A 421 5.21 25.22 17.05
C GLN A 421 5.19 24.43 18.37
N VAL A 422 6.37 24.14 18.88
CA VAL A 422 6.64 23.50 20.17
C VAL A 422 6.14 24.43 21.31
#